data_88fb1c25e7cf34916d7042dfcfa597c8
#
_entry.id   88fb1c25e7cf34916d7042dfcfa597c8
#
_cell.length_a   1.000
_cell.length_b   1.000
_cell.length_c   1.000
_cell.angle_alpha   90.00
_cell.angle_beta   90.00
_cell.angle_gamma   90.00
#
_symmetry.space_group_name_H-M   'P 1'
#
loop_
_entity.id
_entity.type
_entity.pdbx_description
1 polymer ?
#
loop_
_entity_poly.entity_id
_entity_poly.type
_entity_poly.pdbx_seq_one_letter_code
_entity_poly.pdbx_strand_id
1 'polypeptide(L)'
;MNEYGLHLARELQKNPLISLTVMGDRLEEVDFATDANGTPISLAEELPEFDVLRCWKFNSVSNPHRIMKALRQIRPDVVWFNLVFSTFGTQQFPVAAFAGLCIPAMVRAAGYNTHVTLHHIMEHVDMSAANIKAERMFRMASSVATRMLLLSNSITVLLPAYRRTLVERYRAQNVHFRSHGILGARPERPDFSRRGKPDHRVLAIGHWGTYKRLETLFEAFPRVLEEIPNAKLVVAGANHHTMPGYWESFAEKYRGNDRYEFRGYVPEDDIPGLYASSSVVVLPYNSSTGSSGPAHQACQYGLPIISSDIPEFRDMAIDEHMAVDFFPIGDAFELGKQLVSLLSSAEKQQAMAEHNFFAALRMTMPQLIREYLRSFDLQERTRLMDGGSGLRRAASWSANRSRTYPYGRWAPWT
;
A
#
# COMPACT_ATOMS: atom_id res chain seq x y z
N MET A 1 -9.24 -9.04 0.10
CA MET A 1 -8.85 -7.75 0.77
C MET A 1 -7.47 -7.42 0.25
N ASN A 2 -7.07 -6.14 0.07
CA ASN A 2 -5.67 -5.88 -0.26
C ASN A 2 -4.80 -6.12 0.98
N GLU A 3 -3.54 -6.47 0.77
CA GLU A 3 -2.56 -6.79 1.81
C GLU A 3 -2.51 -5.74 2.93
N TYR A 4 -2.45 -4.45 2.57
CA TYR A 4 -2.47 -3.35 3.53
C TYR A 4 -3.73 -3.38 4.43
N GLY A 5 -4.91 -3.57 3.86
CA GLY A 5 -6.16 -3.66 4.62
C GLY A 5 -6.22 -4.87 5.54
N LEU A 6 -5.62 -5.98 5.14
CA LEU A 6 -5.52 -7.19 5.95
C LEU A 6 -4.65 -6.94 7.19
N HIS A 7 -3.46 -6.35 7.02
CA HIS A 7 -2.58 -6.03 8.15
C HIS A 7 -3.17 -4.99 9.10
N LEU A 8 -3.89 -3.98 8.58
CA LEU A 8 -4.66 -3.05 9.42
C LEU A 8 -5.71 -3.79 10.25
N ALA A 9 -6.47 -4.70 9.64
CA ALA A 9 -7.52 -5.46 10.33
C ALA A 9 -6.93 -6.37 11.41
N ARG A 10 -5.85 -7.11 11.10
CA ARG A 10 -5.13 -7.95 12.06
C ARG A 10 -4.62 -7.16 13.26
N GLU A 11 -4.09 -5.96 13.04
CA GLU A 11 -3.59 -5.14 14.12
C GLU A 11 -4.71 -4.53 14.97
N LEU A 12 -5.81 -4.08 14.34
CA LEU A 12 -7.01 -3.60 15.05
C LEU A 12 -7.61 -4.67 15.95
N GLN A 13 -7.66 -5.92 15.48
CA GLN A 13 -8.26 -7.05 16.20
C GLN A 13 -7.50 -7.40 17.50
N LYS A 14 -6.19 -7.07 17.57
CA LYS A 14 -5.40 -7.26 18.80
C LYS A 14 -5.86 -6.37 19.96
N ASN A 15 -6.63 -5.32 19.69
CA ASN A 15 -7.15 -4.44 20.71
C ASN A 15 -8.51 -4.96 21.20
N PRO A 16 -8.61 -5.46 22.45
CA PRO A 16 -9.84 -6.05 22.99
C PRO A 16 -10.99 -5.05 23.17
N LEU A 17 -10.72 -3.74 23.02
CA LEU A 17 -11.73 -2.69 23.10
C LEU A 17 -12.38 -2.39 21.74
N ILE A 18 -11.91 -3.05 20.66
CA ILE A 18 -12.41 -2.85 19.30
C ILE A 18 -13.20 -4.08 18.88
N SER A 19 -14.46 -3.88 18.51
CA SER A 19 -15.24 -4.87 17.77
C SER A 19 -15.11 -4.56 16.29
N LEU A 20 -14.43 -5.43 15.55
CA LEU A 20 -14.11 -5.26 14.14
C LEU A 20 -15.03 -6.12 13.28
N THR A 21 -15.73 -5.49 12.33
CA THR A 21 -16.42 -6.18 11.24
C THR A 21 -15.80 -5.76 9.91
N VAL A 22 -15.34 -6.72 9.14
CA VAL A 22 -14.78 -6.50 7.80
C VAL A 22 -15.90 -6.60 6.76
N MET A 23 -16.03 -5.57 5.92
CA MET A 23 -17.01 -5.57 4.83
C MET A 23 -16.34 -5.97 3.52
N GLY A 24 -16.64 -7.15 3.02
CA GLY A 24 -16.01 -7.75 1.84
C GLY A 24 -16.89 -7.75 0.59
N ASP A 25 -16.25 -7.97 -0.55
CA ASP A 25 -16.88 -8.27 -1.83
C ASP A 25 -17.57 -9.65 -1.77
N ARG A 26 -18.65 -9.79 -2.53
CA ARG A 26 -19.23 -11.07 -2.88
C ARG A 26 -18.42 -11.66 -4.01
N LEU A 27 -17.46 -12.51 -3.68
CA LEU A 27 -16.60 -13.17 -4.66
C LEU A 27 -17.46 -13.92 -5.68
N GLU A 28 -17.22 -13.73 -6.96
CA GLU A 28 -17.73 -14.59 -8.03
C GLU A 28 -16.67 -15.67 -8.29
N GLU A 29 -17.07 -16.83 -8.78
CA GLU A 29 -16.24 -18.04 -9.00
C GLU A 29 -15.03 -17.85 -9.96
N VAL A 30 -14.70 -16.63 -10.37
CA VAL A 30 -13.80 -16.32 -11.50
C VAL A 30 -12.48 -15.66 -11.09
N ASP A 31 -12.27 -15.35 -9.81
CA ASP A 31 -11.02 -14.71 -9.37
C ASP A 31 -9.97 -15.77 -8.99
N PHE A 32 -9.38 -16.39 -10.01
CA PHE A 32 -8.22 -17.26 -9.85
C PHE A 32 -6.94 -16.53 -10.27
N ALA A 33 -5.96 -16.43 -9.37
CA ALA A 33 -4.56 -16.25 -9.76
C ALA A 33 -4.00 -17.64 -10.11
N THR A 34 -3.00 -17.70 -10.99
CA THR A 34 -2.26 -18.95 -11.24
C THR A 34 -0.92 -18.89 -10.53
N ASP A 35 -0.49 -19.99 -9.92
CA ASP A 35 0.87 -20.16 -9.39
C ASP A 35 1.91 -20.26 -10.52
N ALA A 36 3.18 -20.42 -10.15
CA ALA A 36 4.28 -20.56 -11.10
C ALA A 36 4.14 -21.80 -12.03
N ASN A 37 3.27 -22.75 -11.67
CA ASN A 37 3.00 -23.99 -12.42
C ASN A 37 1.71 -23.91 -13.26
N GLY A 38 1.04 -22.73 -13.25
CA GLY A 38 -0.23 -22.54 -13.95
C GLY A 38 -1.45 -23.11 -13.21
N THR A 39 -1.31 -23.49 -11.94
CA THR A 39 -2.42 -24.00 -11.12
C THR A 39 -3.26 -22.81 -10.62
N PRO A 40 -4.61 -22.84 -10.78
CA PRO A 40 -5.46 -21.79 -10.24
C PRO A 40 -5.36 -21.72 -8.72
N ILE A 41 -4.93 -20.57 -8.20
CA ILE A 41 -4.99 -20.26 -6.77
C ILE A 41 -6.28 -19.48 -6.54
N SER A 42 -7.17 -20.00 -5.68
CA SER A 42 -8.34 -19.25 -5.25
C SER A 42 -7.89 -18.01 -4.45
N LEU A 43 -8.18 -16.81 -4.97
CA LEU A 43 -8.01 -15.55 -4.23
C LEU A 43 -9.12 -15.35 -3.18
N ALA A 44 -10.06 -16.29 -3.10
CA ALA A 44 -11.05 -16.35 -2.05
C ALA A 44 -10.41 -16.93 -0.77
N GLU A 45 -9.43 -16.23 -0.20
CA GLU A 45 -9.04 -16.53 1.17
C GLU A 45 -10.27 -16.40 2.06
N GLU A 46 -10.73 -17.52 2.61
CA GLU A 46 -11.51 -17.48 3.82
C GLU A 46 -10.61 -16.89 4.88
N LEU A 47 -11.01 -15.75 5.44
CA LEU A 47 -10.33 -15.11 6.55
C LEU A 47 -11.04 -15.52 7.85
N PRO A 48 -10.81 -16.74 8.35
CA PRO A 48 -11.55 -17.29 9.49
C PRO A 48 -11.34 -16.49 10.77
N GLU A 49 -10.26 -15.70 10.81
CA GLU A 49 -9.97 -14.83 11.95
C GLU A 49 -10.86 -13.58 12.04
N PHE A 50 -11.67 -13.27 11.00
CA PHE A 50 -12.51 -12.06 10.98
C PHE A 50 -13.99 -12.38 10.82
N ASP A 51 -14.82 -11.53 11.42
CA ASP A 51 -16.24 -11.43 11.05
C ASP A 51 -16.35 -10.67 9.71
N VAL A 52 -16.42 -11.42 8.61
CA VAL A 52 -16.49 -10.88 7.24
C VAL A 52 -17.91 -10.83 6.75
N LEU A 53 -18.47 -9.64 6.63
CA LEU A 53 -19.77 -9.40 6.01
C LEU A 53 -19.61 -9.13 4.51
N ARG A 54 -19.88 -10.11 3.66
CA ARG A 54 -19.85 -9.98 2.21
C ARG A 54 -21.12 -9.31 1.69
N CYS A 55 -21.10 -7.97 1.59
CA CYS A 55 -22.30 -7.18 1.37
C CYS A 55 -22.29 -6.35 0.08
N TRP A 56 -21.19 -6.22 -0.63
CA TRP A 56 -21.12 -5.47 -1.89
C TRP A 56 -20.67 -6.37 -3.05
N LYS A 57 -20.70 -5.89 -4.29
CA LYS A 57 -20.32 -6.64 -5.47
C LYS A 57 -19.53 -5.73 -6.41
N PHE A 58 -18.40 -6.21 -6.94
CA PHE A 58 -17.61 -5.49 -7.91
C PHE A 58 -18.44 -5.13 -9.16
N ASN A 59 -18.19 -3.97 -9.76
CA ASN A 59 -18.92 -3.44 -10.93
C ASN A 59 -20.44 -3.27 -10.74
N SER A 60 -20.94 -3.16 -9.50
CA SER A 60 -22.38 -3.03 -9.22
C SER A 60 -22.79 -1.62 -8.78
N VAL A 61 -23.74 -1.04 -9.47
CA VAL A 61 -24.36 0.25 -9.11
C VAL A 61 -25.21 0.19 -7.84
N SER A 62 -25.55 -1.01 -7.35
CA SER A 62 -26.34 -1.21 -6.12
C SER A 62 -25.51 -1.17 -4.84
N ASN A 63 -24.19 -1.03 -4.91
CA ASN A 63 -23.28 -1.02 -3.77
C ASN A 63 -23.64 0.04 -2.71
N PRO A 64 -24.02 1.29 -3.06
CA PRO A 64 -24.46 2.27 -2.05
C PRO A 64 -25.61 1.75 -1.19
N HIS A 65 -26.65 1.19 -1.82
CA HIS A 65 -27.79 0.63 -1.10
C HIS A 65 -27.39 -0.55 -0.19
N ARG A 66 -26.60 -1.47 -0.73
CA ARG A 66 -26.17 -2.69 -0.01
C ARG A 66 -25.31 -2.35 1.21
N ILE A 67 -24.34 -1.47 1.05
CA ILE A 67 -23.45 -1.03 2.13
C ILE A 67 -24.25 -0.25 3.18
N MET A 68 -25.15 0.66 2.77
CA MET A 68 -26.00 1.39 3.71
C MET A 68 -26.95 0.47 4.48
N LYS A 69 -27.46 -0.61 3.85
CA LYS A 69 -28.26 -1.62 4.54
C LYS A 69 -27.44 -2.35 5.60
N ALA A 70 -26.24 -2.79 5.28
CA ALA A 70 -25.33 -3.45 6.21
C ALA A 70 -24.96 -2.54 7.39
N LEU A 71 -24.61 -1.28 7.15
CA LEU A 71 -24.27 -0.31 8.21
C LEU A 71 -25.42 -0.05 9.19
N ARG A 72 -26.69 -0.09 8.72
CA ARG A 72 -27.86 0.02 9.62
C ARG A 72 -28.00 -1.17 10.55
N GLN A 73 -27.52 -2.35 10.16
CA GLN A 73 -27.51 -3.57 10.99
C GLN A 73 -26.37 -3.55 11.99
N ILE A 74 -25.14 -3.24 11.52
CA ILE A 74 -23.92 -3.23 12.33
C ILE A 74 -23.92 -2.06 13.32
N ARG A 75 -24.36 -0.85 12.88
CA ARG A 75 -24.33 0.41 13.63
C ARG A 75 -22.93 0.75 14.20
N PRO A 76 -21.89 0.78 13.37
CA PRO A 76 -20.54 1.03 13.85
C PRO A 76 -20.36 2.47 14.34
N ASP A 77 -19.42 2.69 15.26
CA ASP A 77 -18.99 4.03 15.69
C ASP A 77 -18.18 4.73 14.61
N VAL A 78 -17.31 3.98 13.90
CA VAL A 78 -16.47 4.46 12.81
C VAL A 78 -16.61 3.53 11.61
N VAL A 79 -16.77 4.12 10.42
CA VAL A 79 -16.72 3.41 9.14
C VAL A 79 -15.42 3.79 8.45
N TRP A 80 -14.53 2.83 8.31
CA TRP A 80 -13.23 3.04 7.69
C TRP A 80 -13.17 2.41 6.31
N PHE A 81 -12.99 3.24 5.28
CA PHE A 81 -12.82 2.84 3.90
C PHE A 81 -11.33 2.82 3.53
N ASN A 82 -10.85 1.70 3.03
CA ASN A 82 -9.52 1.55 2.45
C ASN A 82 -9.68 1.46 0.93
N LEU A 83 -9.38 2.53 0.19
CA LEU A 83 -9.80 2.71 -1.19
C LEU A 83 -8.65 2.98 -2.16
N VAL A 84 -8.83 2.43 -3.35
CA VAL A 84 -8.30 2.92 -4.62
C VAL A 84 -9.46 3.36 -5.50
N PHE A 85 -9.24 4.18 -6.54
CA PHE A 85 -10.33 4.66 -7.40
C PHE A 85 -11.09 3.53 -8.12
N SER A 86 -10.45 2.38 -8.32
CA SER A 86 -11.04 1.19 -8.93
C SER A 86 -11.64 0.19 -7.93
N THR A 87 -11.75 0.52 -6.63
CA THR A 87 -12.23 -0.43 -5.62
C THR A 87 -13.61 -1.01 -5.94
N PHE A 88 -14.53 -0.22 -6.47
CA PHE A 88 -15.91 -0.64 -6.71
C PHE A 88 -16.23 -0.95 -8.16
N GLY A 89 -15.30 -0.69 -9.08
CA GLY A 89 -15.53 -0.94 -10.50
C GLY A 89 -14.40 -0.49 -11.40
N THR A 90 -14.38 -1.03 -12.62
CA THR A 90 -13.39 -0.73 -13.66
C THR A 90 -13.80 0.43 -14.56
N GLN A 91 -12.90 0.83 -15.46
CA GLN A 91 -13.19 1.80 -16.53
C GLN A 91 -14.33 1.36 -17.46
N GLN A 92 -14.60 0.05 -17.57
CA GLN A 92 -15.71 -0.50 -18.37
C GLN A 92 -17.07 -0.28 -17.69
N PHE A 93 -17.07 -0.10 -16.35
CA PHE A 93 -18.27 0.16 -15.54
C PHE A 93 -18.14 1.48 -14.74
N PRO A 94 -17.96 2.62 -15.43
CA PRO A 94 -17.63 3.89 -14.78
C PRO A 94 -18.73 4.38 -13.84
N VAL A 95 -19.99 4.07 -14.12
CA VAL A 95 -21.12 4.44 -13.23
C VAL A 95 -21.04 3.68 -11.90
N ALA A 96 -20.70 2.38 -11.93
CA ALA A 96 -20.54 1.58 -10.72
C ALA A 96 -19.35 2.06 -9.89
N ALA A 97 -18.21 2.33 -10.56
CA ALA A 97 -17.02 2.88 -9.91
C ALA A 97 -17.33 4.22 -9.24
N PHE A 98 -17.98 5.16 -9.94
CA PHE A 98 -18.35 6.47 -9.42
C PHE A 98 -19.35 6.37 -8.26
N ALA A 99 -20.42 5.57 -8.42
CA ALA A 99 -21.39 5.35 -7.35
C ALA A 99 -20.74 4.78 -6.08
N GLY A 100 -19.75 3.88 -6.25
CA GLY A 100 -18.95 3.35 -5.14
C GLY A 100 -18.14 4.43 -4.42
N LEU A 101 -17.46 5.31 -5.18
CA LEU A 101 -16.68 6.42 -4.62
C LEU A 101 -17.53 7.48 -3.92
N CYS A 102 -18.85 7.54 -4.18
CA CYS A 102 -19.79 8.40 -3.46
C CYS A 102 -20.23 7.81 -2.10
N ILE A 103 -20.00 6.52 -1.84
CA ILE A 103 -20.46 5.84 -0.62
C ILE A 103 -19.95 6.52 0.66
N PRO A 104 -18.66 6.90 0.81
CA PRO A 104 -18.20 7.56 2.03
C PRO A 104 -18.96 8.85 2.35
N ALA A 105 -19.27 9.67 1.34
CA ALA A 105 -20.08 10.87 1.52
C ALA A 105 -21.52 10.55 1.99
N MET A 106 -22.15 9.52 1.43
CA MET A 106 -23.47 9.06 1.83
C MET A 106 -23.49 8.53 3.26
N VAL A 107 -22.45 7.78 3.64
CA VAL A 107 -22.27 7.23 4.99
C VAL A 107 -22.13 8.36 6.01
N ARG A 108 -21.32 9.37 5.71
CA ARG A 108 -21.23 10.59 6.54
C ARG A 108 -22.57 11.32 6.65
N ALA A 109 -23.27 11.51 5.53
CA ALA A 109 -24.58 12.17 5.50
C ALA A 109 -25.62 11.40 6.34
N ALA A 110 -25.50 10.09 6.46
CA ALA A 110 -26.31 9.25 7.33
C ALA A 110 -25.92 9.33 8.83
N GLY A 111 -24.92 10.15 9.18
CA GLY A 111 -24.51 10.43 10.55
C GLY A 111 -23.43 9.51 11.11
N TYR A 112 -22.79 8.66 10.28
CA TYR A 112 -21.65 7.85 10.72
C TYR A 112 -20.35 8.65 10.69
N ASN A 113 -19.46 8.39 11.65
CA ASN A 113 -18.07 8.88 11.56
C ASN A 113 -17.36 8.08 10.46
N THR A 114 -16.90 8.79 9.41
CA THR A 114 -16.42 8.19 8.18
C THR A 114 -14.98 8.59 7.91
N HIS A 115 -14.10 7.60 7.84
CA HIS A 115 -12.69 7.78 7.47
C HIS A 115 -12.38 7.08 6.15
N VAL A 116 -11.54 7.70 5.31
CA VAL A 116 -11.05 7.13 4.05
C VAL A 116 -9.53 7.10 4.08
N THR A 117 -8.94 5.93 3.88
CA THR A 117 -7.53 5.79 3.48
C THR A 117 -7.48 5.65 1.97
N LEU A 118 -6.85 6.61 1.30
CA LEU A 118 -6.77 6.69 -0.16
C LEU A 118 -5.34 6.41 -0.61
N HIS A 119 -5.13 5.29 -1.31
CA HIS A 119 -3.80 4.81 -1.70
C HIS A 119 -3.17 5.60 -2.83
N HIS A 120 -3.98 6.16 -3.74
CA HIS A 120 -3.51 7.05 -4.80
C HIS A 120 -4.56 8.09 -5.14
N ILE A 121 -4.13 9.17 -5.76
CA ILE A 121 -5.02 10.20 -6.31
C ILE A 121 -4.83 10.29 -7.82
N MET A 122 -5.92 10.59 -8.54
CA MET A 122 -5.90 10.56 -10.00
C MET A 122 -5.10 11.71 -10.63
N GLU A 123 -4.80 12.73 -9.84
CA GLU A 123 -3.96 13.86 -10.23
C GLU A 123 -2.51 13.45 -10.51
N HIS A 124 -2.03 12.40 -9.87
CA HIS A 124 -0.67 11.86 -9.99
C HIS A 124 -0.58 10.62 -10.87
N VAL A 125 -1.71 10.14 -11.42
CA VAL A 125 -1.70 8.98 -12.33
C VAL A 125 -1.27 9.41 -13.73
N ASP A 126 -0.27 8.73 -14.29
CA ASP A 126 0.08 8.83 -15.69
C ASP A 126 -1.00 8.14 -16.54
N MET A 127 -1.83 8.97 -17.20
CA MET A 127 -2.97 8.50 -17.99
C MET A 127 -2.52 7.74 -19.23
N SER A 128 -1.34 8.05 -19.78
CA SER A 128 -0.78 7.36 -20.95
C SER A 128 -0.34 5.95 -20.58
N ALA A 129 0.39 5.81 -19.46
CA ALA A 129 0.78 4.50 -18.92
C ALA A 129 -0.43 3.66 -18.47
N ALA A 130 -1.52 4.32 -18.06
CA ALA A 130 -2.79 3.67 -17.70
C ALA A 130 -3.68 3.34 -18.93
N ASN A 131 -3.24 3.64 -20.15
CA ASN A 131 -3.97 3.42 -21.41
C ASN A 131 -5.38 4.08 -21.45
N ILE A 132 -5.52 5.27 -20.88
CA ILE A 132 -6.80 6.00 -20.80
C ILE A 132 -6.96 6.90 -22.03
N LYS A 133 -7.88 6.53 -22.94
CA LYS A 133 -8.07 7.22 -24.22
C LYS A 133 -8.77 8.58 -24.12
N ALA A 134 -9.66 8.79 -23.13
CA ALA A 134 -10.45 10.02 -22.97
C ALA A 134 -9.96 10.85 -21.76
N GLU A 135 -8.70 11.24 -21.76
CA GLU A 135 -8.01 11.84 -20.60
C GLU A 135 -8.77 13.01 -19.95
N ARG A 136 -9.24 14.00 -20.76
CA ARG A 136 -9.93 15.19 -20.23
C ARG A 136 -11.22 14.82 -19.48
N MET A 137 -12.02 13.95 -20.06
CA MET A 137 -13.27 13.50 -19.46
C MET A 137 -13.00 12.68 -18.20
N PHE A 138 -12.01 11.83 -18.26
CA PHE A 138 -11.61 11.01 -17.10
C PHE A 138 -11.07 11.87 -15.95
N ARG A 139 -10.22 12.87 -16.23
CA ARG A 139 -9.74 13.82 -15.21
C ARG A 139 -10.88 14.63 -14.59
N MET A 140 -11.87 15.04 -15.39
CA MET A 140 -13.04 15.74 -14.86
C MET A 140 -13.87 14.84 -13.95
N ALA A 141 -14.18 13.62 -14.36
CA ALA A 141 -14.92 12.65 -13.58
C ALA A 141 -14.17 12.29 -12.27
N SER A 142 -12.86 12.07 -12.36
CA SER A 142 -12.00 11.82 -11.21
C SER A 142 -11.98 13.00 -10.23
N SER A 143 -11.94 14.22 -10.74
CA SER A 143 -11.99 15.44 -9.93
C SER A 143 -13.31 15.57 -9.15
N VAL A 144 -14.43 15.16 -9.76
CA VAL A 144 -15.74 15.10 -9.07
C VAL A 144 -15.73 14.00 -8.02
N ALA A 145 -15.22 12.81 -8.35
CA ALA A 145 -15.10 11.71 -7.40
C ALA A 145 -14.22 12.08 -6.20
N THR A 146 -13.08 12.75 -6.43
CA THR A 146 -12.22 13.27 -5.36
C THR A 146 -12.99 14.23 -4.44
N ARG A 147 -13.79 15.15 -4.99
CA ARG A 147 -14.66 16.04 -4.17
C ARG A 147 -15.67 15.26 -3.34
N MET A 148 -16.25 14.19 -3.88
CA MET A 148 -17.18 13.33 -3.12
C MET A 148 -16.46 12.63 -1.97
N LEU A 149 -15.24 12.10 -2.19
CA LEU A 149 -14.44 11.51 -1.13
C LEU A 149 -14.09 12.53 -0.04
N LEU A 150 -13.74 13.76 -0.43
CA LEU A 150 -13.43 14.87 0.49
C LEU A 150 -14.61 15.30 1.38
N LEU A 151 -15.83 14.87 1.08
CA LEU A 151 -16.98 15.02 1.97
C LEU A 151 -16.96 14.04 3.16
N SER A 152 -16.00 13.13 3.29
CA SER A 152 -15.83 12.28 4.49
C SER A 152 -15.42 13.12 5.71
N ASN A 153 -15.51 12.57 6.93
CA ASN A 153 -15.06 13.28 8.14
C ASN A 153 -13.53 13.49 8.11
N SER A 154 -12.79 12.49 7.64
CA SER A 154 -11.35 12.60 7.44
C SER A 154 -10.87 11.69 6.31
N ILE A 155 -9.76 12.10 5.69
CA ILE A 155 -9.05 11.34 4.68
C ILE A 155 -7.59 11.22 5.10
N THR A 156 -7.04 10.02 4.96
CA THR A 156 -5.60 9.79 4.98
C THR A 156 -5.11 9.47 3.59
N VAL A 157 -4.00 10.07 3.21
CA VAL A 157 -3.22 9.74 2.02
C VAL A 157 -1.84 9.25 2.43
N LEU A 158 -1.25 8.40 1.60
CA LEU A 158 -0.02 7.68 1.93
C LEU A 158 1.26 8.35 1.38
N LEU A 159 1.12 9.53 0.76
CA LEU A 159 2.23 10.36 0.30
C LEU A 159 1.97 11.83 0.63
N PRO A 160 2.99 12.57 1.08
CA PRO A 160 2.89 14.01 1.37
C PRO A 160 2.49 14.83 0.14
N ALA A 161 2.98 14.46 -1.05
CA ALA A 161 2.60 15.08 -2.32
C ALA A 161 1.09 15.03 -2.56
N TYR A 162 0.45 13.92 -2.21
CA TYR A 162 -1.00 13.78 -2.34
C TYR A 162 -1.75 14.72 -1.40
N ARG A 163 -1.28 14.84 -0.16
CA ARG A 163 -1.85 15.81 0.78
C ARG A 163 -1.71 17.23 0.24
N ARG A 164 -0.52 17.63 -0.25
CA ARG A 164 -0.30 18.95 -0.86
C ARG A 164 -1.29 19.19 -2.01
N THR A 165 -1.42 18.27 -2.94
CA THR A 165 -2.35 18.37 -4.07
C THR A 165 -3.80 18.53 -3.62
N LEU A 166 -4.26 17.75 -2.64
CA LEU A 166 -5.64 17.83 -2.15
C LEU A 166 -5.91 19.14 -1.40
N VAL A 167 -4.94 19.63 -0.64
CA VAL A 167 -5.05 20.92 0.07
C VAL A 167 -5.04 22.09 -0.91
N GLU A 168 -4.11 22.13 -1.85
CA GLU A 168 -3.93 23.26 -2.77
C GLU A 168 -5.03 23.31 -3.83
N ARG A 169 -5.33 22.19 -4.49
CA ARG A 169 -6.28 22.14 -5.60
C ARG A 169 -7.74 22.12 -5.15
N TYR A 170 -8.04 21.42 -4.04
CA TYR A 170 -9.41 21.25 -3.55
C TYR A 170 -9.70 22.04 -2.28
N ARG A 171 -8.71 22.72 -1.70
CA ARG A 171 -8.80 23.47 -0.42
C ARG A 171 -9.29 22.56 0.73
N ALA A 172 -8.89 21.29 0.68
CA ALA A 172 -9.31 20.31 1.66
C ALA A 172 -8.67 20.57 3.03
N GLN A 173 -9.46 20.51 4.11
CA GLN A 173 -9.00 20.73 5.49
C GLN A 173 -8.96 19.45 6.33
N ASN A 174 -9.56 18.37 5.85
CA ASN A 174 -9.72 17.10 6.54
C ASN A 174 -8.76 16.01 6.01
N VAL A 175 -7.67 16.40 5.37
CA VAL A 175 -6.69 15.50 4.76
C VAL A 175 -5.44 15.41 5.64
N HIS A 176 -5.10 14.18 6.00
CA HIS A 176 -3.92 13.84 6.80
C HIS A 176 -2.95 13.00 5.97
N PHE A 177 -1.66 13.19 6.18
CA PHE A 177 -0.64 12.28 5.70
C PHE A 177 -0.37 11.23 6.79
N ARG A 178 -0.24 9.97 6.40
CA ARG A 178 0.38 8.89 7.19
C ARG A 178 1.19 8.03 6.25
N SER A 179 2.34 7.56 6.71
CA SER A 179 3.15 6.63 5.93
C SER A 179 2.36 5.35 5.62
N HIS A 180 2.73 4.69 4.53
CA HIS A 180 2.21 3.35 4.26
C HIS A 180 2.61 2.39 5.39
N GLY A 181 3.82 2.55 5.88
CA GLY A 181 4.38 1.73 6.92
C GLY A 181 4.78 0.33 6.48
N ILE A 182 5.43 -0.38 7.37
CA ILE A 182 5.74 -1.79 7.18
C ILE A 182 4.52 -2.65 7.50
N LEU A 183 4.34 -3.73 6.74
CA LEU A 183 3.23 -4.66 6.92
C LEU A 183 3.59 -5.63 8.06
N GLY A 184 3.15 -5.33 9.27
CA GLY A 184 3.35 -6.19 10.42
C GLY A 184 3.72 -5.46 11.71
N ALA A 185 4.06 -6.26 12.71
CA ALA A 185 4.54 -5.82 14.00
C ALA A 185 6.00 -5.33 13.91
N ARG A 186 6.64 -5.13 15.06
CA ARG A 186 8.05 -4.76 15.11
C ARG A 186 8.90 -5.83 14.43
N PRO A 187 9.70 -5.48 13.38
CA PRO A 187 10.54 -6.45 12.71
C PRO A 187 11.69 -6.91 13.62
N GLU A 188 12.13 -8.15 13.43
CA GLU A 188 13.34 -8.65 14.06
C GLU A 188 14.56 -7.94 13.48
N ARG A 189 15.53 -7.61 14.33
CA ARG A 189 16.75 -6.96 13.90
C ARG A 189 17.59 -7.92 13.06
N PRO A 190 17.90 -7.58 11.79
CA PRO A 190 18.78 -8.41 10.97
C PRO A 190 20.20 -8.45 11.54
N ASP A 191 20.94 -9.51 11.21
CA ASP A 191 22.38 -9.54 11.43
C ASP A 191 23.09 -8.73 10.32
N PHE A 192 23.32 -7.47 10.60
CA PHE A 192 23.96 -6.57 9.63
C PHE A 192 25.40 -6.95 9.29
N SER A 193 26.10 -7.71 10.16
CA SER A 193 27.46 -8.20 9.87
C SER A 193 27.50 -9.18 8.70
N ARG A 194 26.35 -9.75 8.36
CA ARG A 194 26.21 -10.63 7.18
C ARG A 194 25.99 -9.87 5.88
N ARG A 195 25.79 -8.57 5.91
CA ARG A 195 25.73 -7.74 4.69
C ARG A 195 27.13 -7.66 4.07
N GLY A 196 27.20 -7.65 2.74
CA GLY A 196 28.47 -7.70 2.01
C GLY A 196 29.10 -9.10 1.89
N LYS A 197 28.34 -10.17 2.18
CA LYS A 197 28.78 -11.55 1.89
C LYS A 197 28.69 -11.87 0.40
N PRO A 198 29.44 -12.92 -0.08
CA PRO A 198 29.69 -13.15 -1.51
C PRO A 198 28.47 -13.41 -2.39
N ASP A 199 27.29 -13.62 -1.80
CA ASP A 199 26.05 -13.77 -2.55
C ASP A 199 25.44 -12.41 -2.89
N HIS A 200 26.01 -11.74 -3.91
CA HIS A 200 25.54 -10.44 -4.41
C HIS A 200 24.20 -10.57 -5.13
N ARG A 201 23.13 -10.76 -4.37
CA ARG A 201 21.76 -10.94 -4.90
C ARG A 201 21.05 -9.59 -5.03
N VAL A 202 20.74 -9.21 -6.25
CA VAL A 202 19.95 -8.01 -6.60
C VAL A 202 18.48 -8.44 -6.73
N LEU A 203 17.62 -7.95 -5.85
CA LEU A 203 16.19 -8.30 -5.83
C LEU A 203 15.37 -7.22 -6.53
N ALA A 204 14.53 -7.63 -7.47
CA ALA A 204 13.41 -6.84 -7.97
C ALA A 204 12.12 -7.62 -7.72
N ILE A 205 11.17 -7.02 -6.99
CA ILE A 205 9.90 -7.66 -6.64
C ILE A 205 8.72 -6.74 -6.89
N GLY A 206 7.63 -7.25 -7.47
CA GLY A 206 6.44 -6.46 -7.73
C GLY A 206 5.45 -7.09 -8.72
N HIS A 207 4.47 -6.27 -9.15
CA HIS A 207 3.59 -6.60 -10.27
C HIS A 207 4.13 -5.91 -11.52
N TRP A 208 4.66 -6.70 -12.45
CA TRP A 208 5.46 -6.23 -13.57
C TRP A 208 4.64 -5.88 -14.80
N GLY A 209 5.15 -4.96 -15.58
CA GLY A 209 4.49 -4.37 -16.74
C GLY A 209 3.99 -2.95 -16.43
N THR A 210 3.30 -2.32 -17.37
CA THR A 210 2.83 -0.92 -17.28
C THR A 210 3.96 0.06 -16.88
N TYR A 211 3.93 0.62 -15.68
CA TYR A 211 4.93 1.55 -15.17
C TYR A 211 6.07 0.88 -14.38
N LYS A 212 5.90 -0.39 -13.95
CA LYS A 212 6.96 -1.19 -13.29
C LYS A 212 7.66 -2.03 -14.35
N ARG A 213 8.74 -1.48 -14.90
CA ARG A 213 9.45 -2.03 -16.05
C ARG A 213 10.76 -2.67 -15.64
N LEU A 214 11.11 -3.76 -16.30
CA LEU A 214 12.33 -4.52 -16.02
C LEU A 214 13.46 -4.19 -16.99
N GLU A 215 13.18 -3.58 -18.14
CA GLU A 215 14.14 -3.36 -19.23
C GLU A 215 15.42 -2.70 -18.72
N THR A 216 15.31 -1.56 -18.04
CA THR A 216 16.45 -0.82 -17.50
C THR A 216 17.35 -1.66 -16.59
N LEU A 217 16.75 -2.54 -15.77
CA LEU A 217 17.50 -3.43 -14.88
C LEU A 217 18.23 -4.52 -15.66
N PHE A 218 17.57 -5.12 -16.65
CA PHE A 218 18.21 -6.14 -17.51
C PHE A 218 19.28 -5.56 -18.43
N GLU A 219 19.17 -4.30 -18.83
CA GLU A 219 20.20 -3.58 -19.60
C GLU A 219 21.39 -3.19 -18.70
N ALA A 220 21.15 -2.88 -17.44
CA ALA A 220 22.19 -2.53 -16.46
C ALA A 220 23.01 -3.75 -15.98
N PHE A 221 22.36 -4.92 -15.84
CA PHE A 221 22.92 -6.06 -15.13
C PHE A 221 24.16 -6.70 -15.80
N PRO A 222 24.33 -6.74 -17.14
CA PRO A 222 25.57 -7.19 -17.77
C PRO A 222 26.82 -6.45 -17.27
N ARG A 223 26.74 -5.13 -17.09
CA ARG A 223 27.82 -4.35 -16.50
C ARG A 223 28.14 -4.78 -15.06
N VAL A 224 27.12 -5.13 -14.28
CA VAL A 224 27.34 -5.65 -12.92
C VAL A 224 28.09 -6.97 -12.97
N LEU A 225 27.79 -7.85 -13.93
CA LEU A 225 28.47 -9.14 -14.11
C LEU A 225 29.93 -9.01 -14.59
N GLU A 226 30.28 -7.95 -15.33
CA GLU A 226 31.65 -7.64 -15.72
C GLU A 226 32.53 -7.36 -14.50
N GLU A 227 32.03 -6.64 -13.51
CA GLU A 227 32.79 -6.25 -12.30
C GLU A 227 32.59 -7.25 -11.14
N ILE A 228 31.42 -7.89 -11.07
CA ILE A 228 31.04 -8.83 -10.00
C ILE A 228 30.46 -10.11 -10.63
N PRO A 229 31.31 -11.02 -11.14
CA PRO A 229 30.86 -12.18 -11.92
C PRO A 229 29.94 -13.16 -11.18
N ASN A 230 29.95 -13.14 -9.86
CA ASN A 230 29.08 -13.99 -9.02
C ASN A 230 27.75 -13.32 -8.63
N ALA A 231 27.48 -12.08 -9.08
CA ALA A 231 26.20 -11.43 -8.83
C ALA A 231 25.03 -12.22 -9.45
N LYS A 232 23.87 -12.17 -8.78
CA LYS A 232 22.62 -12.78 -9.26
C LYS A 232 21.49 -11.74 -9.28
N LEU A 233 20.74 -11.72 -10.36
CA LEU A 233 19.49 -10.95 -10.46
C LEU A 233 18.32 -11.86 -10.14
N VAL A 234 17.56 -11.52 -9.12
CA VAL A 234 16.35 -12.23 -8.69
C VAL A 234 15.14 -11.38 -9.03
N VAL A 235 14.29 -11.89 -9.91
CA VAL A 235 13.02 -11.26 -10.28
C VAL A 235 11.88 -12.06 -9.68
N ALA A 236 11.09 -11.41 -8.83
CA ALA A 236 9.98 -12.02 -8.12
C ALA A 236 8.67 -11.25 -8.36
N GLY A 237 7.54 -11.91 -8.16
CA GLY A 237 6.22 -11.33 -8.30
C GLY A 237 5.51 -11.78 -9.58
N ALA A 238 4.42 -11.10 -9.92
CA ALA A 238 3.53 -11.49 -11.01
C ALA A 238 3.43 -10.40 -12.08
N ASN A 239 2.83 -10.73 -13.23
CA ASN A 239 2.47 -9.74 -14.23
C ASN A 239 1.33 -8.84 -13.72
N HIS A 240 1.34 -7.59 -14.12
CA HIS A 240 0.14 -6.77 -14.06
C HIS A 240 -0.93 -7.39 -14.98
N HIS A 241 -2.19 -7.43 -14.52
CA HIS A 241 -3.29 -8.10 -15.25
C HIS A 241 -3.48 -7.61 -16.70
N THR A 242 -3.05 -6.38 -17.02
CA THR A 242 -3.11 -5.82 -18.38
C THR A 242 -1.91 -6.18 -19.27
N MET A 243 -0.89 -6.83 -18.71
CA MET A 243 0.38 -7.16 -19.37
C MET A 243 0.76 -8.64 -19.15
N PRO A 244 -0.12 -9.59 -19.52
CA PRO A 244 0.19 -11.02 -19.36
C PRO A 244 1.42 -11.40 -20.19
N GLY A 245 2.26 -12.28 -19.68
CA GLY A 245 3.46 -12.75 -20.36
C GLY A 245 4.67 -11.80 -20.30
N TYR A 246 4.55 -10.65 -19.62
CA TYR A 246 5.61 -9.64 -19.60
C TYR A 246 6.91 -10.15 -18.98
N TRP A 247 6.88 -10.64 -17.72
CA TRP A 247 8.11 -11.11 -17.08
C TRP A 247 8.58 -12.47 -17.64
N GLU A 248 7.67 -13.29 -18.12
CA GLU A 248 7.97 -14.58 -18.77
C GLU A 248 8.82 -14.39 -20.03
N SER A 249 8.65 -13.29 -20.74
CA SER A 249 9.50 -12.95 -21.90
C SER A 249 10.95 -12.76 -21.54
N PHE A 250 11.24 -12.20 -20.36
CA PHE A 250 12.58 -12.10 -19.80
C PHE A 250 13.09 -13.48 -19.33
N ALA A 251 12.25 -14.26 -18.65
CA ALA A 251 12.61 -15.60 -18.21
C ALA A 251 13.02 -16.50 -19.37
N GLU A 252 12.29 -16.44 -20.48
CA GLU A 252 12.62 -17.17 -21.71
C GLU A 252 13.94 -16.70 -22.33
N LYS A 253 14.14 -15.38 -22.44
CA LYS A 253 15.37 -14.79 -23.01
C LYS A 253 16.62 -15.19 -22.24
N TYR A 254 16.54 -15.33 -20.91
CA TYR A 254 17.68 -15.65 -20.04
C TYR A 254 17.66 -17.08 -19.51
N ARG A 255 16.85 -17.96 -20.13
CA ARG A 255 16.75 -19.37 -19.77
C ARG A 255 18.11 -20.06 -19.80
N GLY A 256 18.43 -20.81 -18.75
CA GLY A 256 19.71 -21.54 -18.63
C GLY A 256 20.90 -20.71 -18.16
N ASN A 257 20.72 -19.40 -17.95
CA ASN A 257 21.75 -18.57 -17.35
C ASN A 257 21.50 -18.47 -15.82
N ASP A 258 22.39 -19.10 -15.03
CA ASP A 258 22.31 -19.21 -13.57
C ASP A 258 22.46 -17.86 -12.83
N ARG A 259 22.80 -16.78 -13.54
CA ARG A 259 22.87 -15.41 -13.01
C ARG A 259 21.50 -14.73 -12.93
N TYR A 260 20.48 -15.29 -13.57
CA TYR A 260 19.13 -14.75 -13.59
C TYR A 260 18.15 -15.77 -12.99
N GLU A 261 17.53 -15.41 -11.88
CA GLU A 261 16.56 -16.25 -11.16
C GLU A 261 15.18 -15.61 -11.26
N PHE A 262 14.20 -16.38 -11.75
CA PHE A 262 12.81 -15.95 -11.87
C PHE A 262 11.94 -16.77 -10.93
N ARG A 263 11.28 -16.11 -9.96
CA ARG A 263 10.52 -16.80 -8.91
C ARG A 263 9.00 -16.74 -9.08
N GLY A 264 8.51 -15.92 -10.01
CA GLY A 264 7.06 -15.73 -10.13
C GLY A 264 6.43 -15.22 -8.83
N TYR A 265 5.20 -15.58 -8.56
CA TYR A 265 4.51 -15.23 -7.32
C TYR A 265 5.23 -15.85 -6.09
N VAL A 266 5.43 -15.03 -5.07
CA VAL A 266 6.09 -15.46 -3.83
C VAL A 266 5.05 -15.41 -2.70
N PRO A 267 4.77 -16.55 -2.04
CA PRO A 267 3.90 -16.61 -0.87
C PRO A 267 4.38 -15.70 0.26
N GLU A 268 3.45 -15.20 1.09
CA GLU A 268 3.77 -14.27 2.19
C GLU A 268 4.82 -14.86 3.16
N ASP A 269 4.74 -16.16 3.45
CA ASP A 269 5.67 -16.87 4.34
C ASP A 269 7.10 -16.95 3.77
N ASP A 270 7.28 -16.88 2.44
CA ASP A 270 8.59 -16.94 1.79
C ASP A 270 9.24 -15.55 1.61
N ILE A 271 8.48 -14.48 1.75
CA ILE A 271 8.96 -13.09 1.62
C ILE A 271 10.12 -12.79 2.56
N PRO A 272 10.09 -13.14 3.87
CA PRO A 272 11.22 -12.90 4.77
C PRO A 272 12.54 -13.52 4.29
N GLY A 273 12.49 -14.78 3.82
CA GLY A 273 13.64 -15.50 3.30
C GLY A 273 14.20 -14.86 2.02
N LEU A 274 13.32 -14.41 1.12
CA LEU A 274 13.70 -13.74 -0.11
C LEU A 274 14.47 -12.44 0.17
N TYR A 275 13.94 -11.58 1.05
CA TYR A 275 14.62 -10.34 1.42
C TYR A 275 15.90 -10.61 2.21
N ALA A 276 15.89 -11.52 3.18
CA ALA A 276 17.06 -11.84 4.00
C ALA A 276 18.22 -12.39 3.18
N SER A 277 17.96 -13.10 2.08
CA SER A 277 18.96 -13.61 1.15
C SER A 277 19.44 -12.60 0.12
N SER A 278 18.86 -11.39 0.07
CA SER A 278 19.18 -10.36 -0.91
C SER A 278 20.16 -9.32 -0.36
N SER A 279 20.98 -8.71 -1.23
CA SER A 279 21.95 -7.66 -0.88
C SER A 279 21.39 -6.25 -1.10
N VAL A 280 20.48 -6.09 -2.05
CA VAL A 280 19.87 -4.81 -2.44
C VAL A 280 18.52 -5.04 -3.09
N VAL A 281 17.59 -4.11 -2.89
CA VAL A 281 16.32 -4.06 -3.62
C VAL A 281 16.41 -2.96 -4.68
N VAL A 282 16.00 -3.28 -5.91
CA VAL A 282 15.95 -2.33 -7.03
C VAL A 282 14.52 -2.07 -7.43
N LEU A 283 14.18 -0.79 -7.57
CA LEU A 283 12.86 -0.32 -8.02
C LEU A 283 13.01 0.40 -9.37
N PRO A 284 13.09 -0.34 -10.50
CA PRO A 284 13.39 0.23 -11.82
C PRO A 284 12.11 0.72 -12.51
N TYR A 285 11.33 1.58 -11.84
CA TYR A 285 10.02 2.00 -12.31
C TYR A 285 10.12 3.25 -13.19
N ASN A 286 9.20 3.38 -14.16
CA ASN A 286 9.12 4.57 -15.01
C ASN A 286 8.22 5.66 -14.38
N SER A 287 7.26 5.26 -13.57
CA SER A 287 6.42 6.16 -12.78
C SER A 287 5.87 5.43 -11.54
N SER A 288 5.18 6.16 -10.67
CA SER A 288 4.52 5.58 -9.50
C SER A 288 3.08 6.05 -9.42
N THR A 289 2.21 5.22 -8.88
CA THR A 289 0.82 5.57 -8.57
C THR A 289 0.55 5.64 -7.07
N GLY A 290 1.60 5.53 -6.24
CA GLY A 290 1.43 5.51 -4.78
C GLY A 290 2.71 5.20 -4.04
N SER A 291 2.59 4.88 -2.78
CA SER A 291 3.68 4.41 -1.95
C SER A 291 4.17 3.01 -2.40
N SER A 292 5.42 2.69 -2.10
CA SER A 292 6.05 1.44 -2.55
C SER A 292 6.09 0.40 -1.44
N GLY A 293 5.24 -0.63 -1.52
CA GLY A 293 5.32 -1.80 -0.63
C GLY A 293 6.70 -2.45 -0.61
N PRO A 294 7.34 -2.75 -1.76
CA PRO A 294 8.70 -3.29 -1.79
C PRO A 294 9.76 -2.43 -1.11
N ALA A 295 9.66 -1.09 -1.16
CA ALA A 295 10.56 -0.20 -0.43
C ALA A 295 10.38 -0.34 1.09
N HIS A 296 9.13 -0.39 1.57
CA HIS A 296 8.83 -0.60 2.98
C HIS A 296 9.28 -1.97 3.48
N GLN A 297 9.08 -3.01 2.68
CA GLN A 297 9.61 -4.34 2.99
C GLN A 297 11.14 -4.35 3.01
N ALA A 298 11.82 -3.65 2.08
CA ALA A 298 13.27 -3.50 2.13
C ALA A 298 13.73 -2.85 3.44
N CYS A 299 13.04 -1.81 3.90
CA CYS A 299 13.30 -1.21 5.21
C CYS A 299 13.05 -2.21 6.35
N GLN A 300 11.94 -2.95 6.31
CA GLN A 300 11.57 -3.94 7.32
C GLN A 300 12.66 -5.00 7.50
N TYR A 301 13.27 -5.45 6.42
CA TYR A 301 14.34 -6.46 6.44
C TYR A 301 15.76 -5.86 6.43
N GLY A 302 15.88 -4.55 6.57
CA GLY A 302 17.16 -3.85 6.62
C GLY A 302 17.97 -4.07 5.35
N LEU A 303 17.43 -3.71 4.17
CA LEU A 303 18.16 -3.75 2.91
C LEU A 303 18.44 -2.34 2.36
N PRO A 304 19.57 -2.20 1.64
CA PRO A 304 19.78 -1.07 0.75
C PRO A 304 18.71 -1.01 -0.35
N ILE A 305 18.39 0.21 -0.81
CA ILE A 305 17.42 0.46 -1.87
C ILE A 305 18.08 1.29 -2.96
N ILE A 306 17.96 0.86 -4.21
CA ILE A 306 18.27 1.67 -5.40
C ILE A 306 16.96 1.86 -6.17
N SER A 307 16.60 3.09 -6.49
CA SER A 307 15.32 3.41 -7.13
C SER A 307 15.49 4.38 -8.28
N SER A 308 14.62 4.26 -9.28
CA SER A 308 14.43 5.32 -10.26
C SER A 308 14.07 6.64 -9.57
N ASP A 309 14.58 7.74 -10.09
CA ASP A 309 14.36 9.08 -9.58
C ASP A 309 12.93 9.59 -9.90
N ILE A 310 11.98 9.09 -9.15
CA ILE A 310 10.57 9.42 -9.24
C ILE A 310 10.24 10.40 -8.10
N PRO A 311 9.58 11.55 -8.37
CA PRO A 311 9.29 12.56 -7.34
C PRO A 311 8.58 11.99 -6.11
N GLU A 312 7.61 11.09 -6.29
CA GLU A 312 6.88 10.44 -5.20
C GLU A 312 7.80 9.59 -4.32
N PHE A 313 8.81 8.95 -4.91
CA PHE A 313 9.77 8.14 -4.16
C PHE A 313 10.80 9.00 -3.41
N ARG A 314 11.18 10.15 -3.98
CA ARG A 314 11.99 11.13 -3.25
C ARG A 314 11.25 11.68 -2.04
N ASP A 315 9.99 12.11 -2.23
CA ASP A 315 9.14 12.59 -1.14
C ASP A 315 9.00 11.51 -0.05
N MET A 316 8.70 10.26 -0.44
CA MET A 316 8.59 9.13 0.48
C MET A 316 9.91 8.91 1.25
N ALA A 317 11.05 8.88 0.56
CA ALA A 317 12.35 8.66 1.20
C ALA A 317 12.69 9.75 2.21
N ILE A 318 12.39 11.01 1.89
CA ILE A 318 12.63 12.15 2.80
C ILE A 318 11.72 12.06 4.04
N ASP A 319 10.41 11.91 3.83
CA ASP A 319 9.43 11.98 4.92
C ASP A 319 9.47 10.75 5.85
N GLU A 320 9.82 9.58 5.30
CA GLU A 320 9.93 8.34 6.06
C GLU A 320 11.37 8.02 6.47
N HIS A 321 12.30 8.95 6.20
CA HIS A 321 13.73 8.81 6.53
C HIS A 321 14.36 7.53 5.98
N MET A 322 14.08 7.18 4.74
CA MET A 322 14.70 6.05 4.06
C MET A 322 16.02 6.45 3.39
N ALA A 323 17.02 5.59 3.46
CA ALA A 323 18.24 5.70 2.65
C ALA A 323 18.00 5.03 1.29
N VAL A 324 17.94 5.83 0.23
CA VAL A 324 17.71 5.39 -1.14
C VAL A 324 18.73 6.04 -2.07
N ASP A 325 19.43 5.24 -2.86
CA ASP A 325 20.23 5.74 -3.98
C ASP A 325 19.32 5.90 -5.19
N PHE A 326 19.29 7.10 -5.78
CA PHE A 326 18.44 7.39 -6.93
C PHE A 326 19.23 7.45 -8.23
N PHE A 327 18.69 6.82 -9.29
CA PHE A 327 19.22 6.92 -10.66
C PHE A 327 18.18 7.51 -11.62
N PRO A 328 18.58 8.21 -12.71
CA PRO A 328 17.64 8.78 -13.66
C PRO A 328 16.76 7.69 -14.29
N ILE A 329 15.47 7.98 -14.48
CA ILE A 329 14.51 7.03 -15.08
C ILE A 329 15.03 6.53 -16.42
N GLY A 330 15.13 5.21 -16.59
CA GLY A 330 15.59 4.57 -17.82
C GLY A 330 17.10 4.57 -18.05
N ASP A 331 17.89 5.14 -17.14
CA ASP A 331 19.36 5.16 -17.27
C ASP A 331 19.99 3.85 -16.73
N ALA A 332 20.13 2.87 -17.61
CA ALA A 332 20.76 1.59 -17.31
C ALA A 332 22.25 1.72 -16.94
N PHE A 333 22.96 2.70 -17.52
CA PHE A 333 24.38 2.91 -17.22
C PHE A 333 24.59 3.37 -15.78
N GLU A 334 23.85 4.38 -15.34
CA GLU A 334 23.94 4.88 -13.97
C GLU A 334 23.42 3.85 -12.96
N LEU A 335 22.33 3.11 -13.26
CA LEU A 335 21.90 1.99 -12.42
C LEU A 335 22.98 0.93 -12.26
N GLY A 336 23.64 0.51 -13.36
CA GLY A 336 24.73 -0.48 -13.31
C GLY A 336 25.91 0.01 -12.47
N LYS A 337 26.30 1.26 -12.63
CA LYS A 337 27.38 1.89 -11.84
C LYS A 337 27.04 1.95 -10.34
N GLN A 338 25.81 2.32 -9.97
CA GLN A 338 25.39 2.36 -8.57
C GLN A 338 25.32 0.96 -7.96
N LEU A 339 24.84 -0.04 -8.71
CA LEU A 339 24.83 -1.43 -8.28
C LEU A 339 26.27 -1.93 -8.00
N VAL A 340 27.22 -1.71 -8.92
CA VAL A 340 28.63 -2.06 -8.72
C VAL A 340 29.18 -1.36 -7.48
N SER A 341 29.00 -0.04 -7.35
CA SER A 341 29.47 0.74 -6.20
C SER A 341 28.93 0.22 -4.87
N LEU A 342 27.63 -0.12 -4.83
CA LEU A 342 27.00 -0.63 -3.61
C LEU A 342 27.45 -2.06 -3.29
N LEU A 343 27.44 -2.97 -4.26
CA LEU A 343 27.77 -4.37 -4.05
C LEU A 343 29.24 -4.59 -3.72
N SER A 344 30.13 -3.70 -4.18
CA SER A 344 31.56 -3.73 -3.85
C SER A 344 31.90 -3.14 -2.49
N SER A 345 30.95 -2.51 -1.77
CA SER A 345 31.22 -1.89 -0.47
C SER A 345 30.32 -2.47 0.62
N ALA A 346 30.86 -3.37 1.43
CA ALA A 346 30.17 -3.93 2.59
C ALA A 346 29.76 -2.84 3.60
N GLU A 347 30.63 -1.82 3.77
CA GLU A 347 30.35 -0.69 4.67
C GLU A 347 29.13 0.12 4.19
N LYS A 348 29.08 0.45 2.89
CA LYS A 348 27.93 1.16 2.31
C LYS A 348 26.65 0.35 2.43
N GLN A 349 26.70 -0.96 2.13
CA GLN A 349 25.54 -1.86 2.28
C GLN A 349 25.05 -1.88 3.73
N GLN A 350 25.96 -2.02 4.70
CA GLN A 350 25.61 -2.05 6.12
C GLN A 350 25.02 -0.72 6.57
N ALA A 351 25.63 0.40 6.25
CA ALA A 351 25.16 1.72 6.64
C ALA A 351 23.72 1.99 6.12
N MET A 352 23.45 1.70 4.84
CA MET A 352 22.11 1.85 4.27
C MET A 352 21.10 0.87 4.89
N ALA A 353 21.53 -0.38 5.12
CA ALA A 353 20.68 -1.42 5.71
C ALA A 353 20.24 -1.06 7.14
N GLU A 354 21.18 -0.61 7.98
CA GLU A 354 20.92 -0.15 9.34
C GLU A 354 19.99 1.06 9.35
N HIS A 355 20.26 2.05 8.50
CA HIS A 355 19.44 3.25 8.38
C HIS A 355 17.99 2.90 7.99
N ASN A 356 17.81 2.06 6.98
CA ASN A 356 16.49 1.64 6.52
C ASN A 356 15.73 0.83 7.58
N PHE A 357 16.43 -0.04 8.30
CA PHE A 357 15.81 -0.76 9.40
C PHE A 357 15.32 0.19 10.52
N PHE A 358 16.11 1.20 10.87
CA PHE A 358 15.68 2.20 11.85
C PHE A 358 14.52 3.06 11.34
N ALA A 359 14.44 3.34 10.04
CA ALA A 359 13.27 3.97 9.44
C ALA A 359 12.02 3.08 9.62
N ALA A 360 12.13 1.77 9.34
CA ALA A 360 11.04 0.82 9.52
C ALA A 360 10.48 0.79 10.96
N LEU A 361 11.34 0.92 11.97
CA LEU A 361 10.91 0.94 13.38
C LEU A 361 10.02 2.14 13.74
N ARG A 362 10.04 3.22 12.93
CA ARG A 362 9.22 4.42 13.13
C ARG A 362 7.84 4.33 12.48
N MET A 363 7.62 3.36 11.58
CA MET A 363 6.41 3.21 10.79
C MET A 363 5.81 1.80 10.87
N THR A 364 5.84 1.22 12.08
CA THR A 364 5.24 -0.10 12.33
C THR A 364 3.71 -0.02 12.34
N MET A 365 3.04 -1.11 11.98
CA MET A 365 1.57 -1.18 11.96
C MET A 365 0.93 -0.83 13.32
N PRO A 366 1.44 -1.29 14.48
CA PRO A 366 0.93 -0.86 15.78
C PRO A 366 1.00 0.65 16.01
N GLN A 367 2.06 1.31 15.51
CA GLN A 367 2.20 2.76 15.62
C GLN A 367 1.18 3.49 14.74
N LEU A 368 1.03 3.07 13.50
CA LEU A 368 0.04 3.63 12.57
C LEU A 368 -1.39 3.49 13.14
N ILE A 369 -1.75 2.32 13.64
CA ILE A 369 -3.06 2.10 14.26
C ILE A 369 -3.29 3.03 15.45
N ARG A 370 -2.29 3.23 16.32
CA ARG A 370 -2.42 4.19 17.43
C ARG A 370 -2.69 5.62 16.94
N GLU A 371 -2.06 6.03 15.85
CA GLU A 371 -2.30 7.35 15.26
C GLU A 371 -3.71 7.49 14.68
N TYR A 372 -4.20 6.45 14.00
CA TYR A 372 -5.58 6.42 13.50
C TYR A 372 -6.59 6.49 14.65
N LEU A 373 -6.43 5.66 15.67
CA LEU A 373 -7.34 5.63 16.81
C LEU A 373 -7.37 6.97 17.59
N ARG A 374 -6.20 7.61 17.76
CA ARG A 374 -6.14 8.97 18.34
C ARG A 374 -6.89 9.98 17.50
N SER A 375 -6.77 9.90 16.17
CA SER A 375 -7.51 10.79 15.27
C SER A 375 -9.02 10.57 15.36
N PHE A 376 -9.48 9.33 15.45
CA PHE A 376 -10.90 9.01 15.59
C PHE A 376 -11.46 9.49 16.93
N ASP A 377 -10.75 9.31 18.03
CA ASP A 377 -11.12 9.81 19.36
C ASP A 377 -11.21 11.35 19.36
N LEU A 378 -10.22 12.03 18.77
CA LEU A 378 -10.24 13.49 18.66
C LEU A 378 -11.44 14.00 17.84
N GLN A 379 -11.73 13.37 16.70
CA GLN A 379 -12.89 13.73 15.86
C GLN A 379 -14.20 13.56 16.62
N GLU A 380 -14.36 12.46 17.36
CA GLU A 380 -15.57 12.23 18.13
C GLU A 380 -15.73 13.26 19.27
N ARG A 381 -14.64 13.59 19.96
CA ARG A 381 -14.66 14.65 21.01
C ARG A 381 -15.03 16.01 20.43
N THR A 382 -14.44 16.39 19.31
CA THR A 382 -14.77 17.65 18.60
C THR A 382 -16.24 17.67 18.20
N ARG A 383 -16.77 16.59 17.64
CA ARG A 383 -18.17 16.46 17.27
C ARG A 383 -19.11 16.62 18.47
N LEU A 384 -18.75 16.08 19.63
CA LEU A 384 -19.54 16.21 20.87
C LEU A 384 -19.51 17.66 21.39
N MET A 385 -18.37 18.36 21.27
CA MET A 385 -18.25 19.76 21.71
C MET A 385 -19.03 20.73 20.80
N ASP A 386 -19.00 20.51 19.49
CA ASP A 386 -19.65 21.39 18.52
C ASP A 386 -21.19 21.31 18.54
N GLY A 387 -21.80 20.49 19.43
CA GLY A 387 -23.24 20.34 19.56
C GLY A 387 -23.94 19.86 18.29
N GLY A 388 -23.15 19.33 17.34
CA GLY A 388 -23.62 18.98 16.01
C GLY A 388 -24.65 17.86 16.04
N SER A 389 -25.89 18.16 15.65
CA SER A 389 -27.01 17.36 15.13
C SER A 389 -27.14 15.86 15.51
N GLY A 390 -26.46 15.41 16.55
CA GLY A 390 -26.43 14.05 17.06
C GLY A 390 -27.39 13.74 18.19
N LEU A 391 -28.36 14.62 18.51
CA LEU A 391 -29.34 14.41 19.57
C LEU A 391 -30.19 13.12 19.42
N ARG A 392 -30.25 12.54 18.23
CA ARG A 392 -30.94 11.26 18.02
C ARG A 392 -30.12 10.02 18.41
N ARG A 393 -28.79 10.12 18.53
CA ARG A 393 -27.90 9.01 18.95
C ARG A 393 -27.45 9.10 20.41
N ALA A 394 -27.43 10.26 21.01
CA ALA A 394 -27.07 10.44 22.43
C ALA A 394 -27.97 9.61 23.37
N ALA A 395 -29.24 9.42 23.03
CA ALA A 395 -30.16 8.61 23.82
C ALA A 395 -29.87 7.10 23.78
N SER A 396 -29.26 6.57 22.71
CA SER A 396 -28.87 5.16 22.62
C SER A 396 -27.48 4.90 23.20
N TRP A 397 -26.62 5.93 23.26
CA TRP A 397 -25.27 5.87 23.83
C TRP A 397 -25.26 5.86 25.35
N SER A 398 -26.21 6.52 26.00
CA SER A 398 -26.34 6.51 27.47
C SER A 398 -26.76 5.15 28.05
N ALA A 399 -27.46 4.33 27.27
CA ALA A 399 -27.89 2.99 27.72
C ALA A 399 -26.78 1.93 27.70
N ASN A 400 -25.66 2.15 26.96
CA ASN A 400 -24.54 1.20 26.86
C ASN A 400 -23.28 1.65 27.64
N ARG A 401 -23.35 2.78 28.37
CA ARG A 401 -22.25 3.33 29.17
C ARG A 401 -22.12 2.80 30.60
N SER A 402 -22.69 1.65 30.92
CA SER A 402 -22.30 0.96 32.16
C SER A 402 -20.93 0.24 32.08
N ARG A 403 -20.24 0.34 30.93
CA ARG A 403 -18.84 -0.06 30.80
C ARG A 403 -17.95 1.19 30.89
N THR A 404 -17.53 1.50 32.11
CA THR A 404 -16.49 2.49 32.45
C THR A 404 -15.23 2.20 31.65
N TYR A 405 -14.83 3.13 30.75
CA TYR A 405 -13.52 3.12 30.12
C TYR A 405 -12.46 3.41 31.20
N PRO A 406 -11.48 2.54 31.44
CA PRO A 406 -10.43 2.80 32.42
C PRO A 406 -9.32 3.67 31.79
N TYR A 407 -9.64 4.83 31.26
CA TYR A 407 -8.65 5.86 30.94
C TYR A 407 -8.54 6.86 32.07
N GLY A 408 -8.07 6.37 33.22
CA GLY A 408 -7.61 7.18 34.32
C GLY A 408 -6.09 7.11 34.42
N ARG A 409 -5.44 8.26 34.20
CA ARG A 409 -4.05 8.59 34.51
C ARG A 409 -2.98 8.03 33.56
N TRP A 410 -2.51 8.92 32.71
CA TRP A 410 -1.24 8.81 32.04
C TRP A 410 -0.12 8.96 33.07
N ALA A 411 0.69 7.92 33.28
CA ALA A 411 2.00 8.08 33.89
C ALA A 411 2.99 8.51 32.79
N PRO A 412 3.86 9.49 33.03
CA PRO A 412 4.91 9.83 32.08
C PRO A 412 5.91 8.68 31.98
N TRP A 413 6.26 8.34 30.76
CA TRP A 413 7.29 7.37 30.46
C TRP A 413 8.65 8.00 30.74
N THR A 414 9.39 7.45 31.69
CA THR A 414 10.85 7.58 31.79
C THR A 414 11.54 6.58 30.86
#